data_b31631908c8a8779c22a7be029d16cb5
#
_entry.id   b31631908c8a8779c22a7be029d16cb5
#
_cell.length_a   1.000
_cell.length_b   1.000
_cell.length_c   1.000
_cell.angle_alpha   90.00
_cell.angle_beta   90.00
_cell.angle_gamma   90.00
#
_symmetry.space_group_name_H-M   'P 1'
#
loop_
_entity.id
_entity.type
_entity.pdbx_description
1 polymer ?
#
loop_
_entity_poly.entity_id
_entity_poly.type
_entity_poly.pdbx_seq_one_letter_code
_entity_poly.pdbx_strand_id
1 'polypeptide(L)'
;MQRPWRRALAVRLSIHLAFGAALPAQACWDDAAQRYQVSSALLYAIARTESGLNPQAIGRNGNGSRDIGLMQINSSWLPTLASHGINERDLFEPCINIHVGAWILAGNVSRLGYTWDAVGAYNATRPALRRAYADKVRRHLPAAIPAPAAPARRTTSASPR
;
A
#
# COMPACT_ATOMS: atom_id res chain seq x y z
N MET A 1 -9.20 77.13 -18.63
CA MET A 1 -9.21 76.49 -17.32
C MET A 1 -9.46 74.99 -17.54
N GLN A 2 -8.40 74.15 -17.53
CA GLN A 2 -8.50 72.72 -17.81
C GLN A 2 -8.26 71.97 -16.51
N ARG A 3 -9.20 71.09 -16.14
CA ARG A 3 -9.10 70.24 -14.93
C ARG A 3 -8.27 68.99 -15.27
N PRO A 4 -7.27 68.58 -14.45
CA PRO A 4 -6.51 67.36 -14.67
C PRO A 4 -7.28 66.13 -14.19
N TRP A 5 -7.29 65.10 -15.04
CA TRP A 5 -7.88 63.81 -14.79
C TRP A 5 -7.00 63.00 -13.80
N ARG A 6 -7.56 62.65 -12.67
CA ARG A 6 -6.96 61.71 -11.75
C ARG A 6 -7.14 60.27 -12.29
N ARG A 7 -6.07 59.69 -12.80
CA ARG A 7 -6.06 58.24 -13.15
C ARG A 7 -5.94 57.47 -11.85
N ALA A 8 -7.02 56.80 -11.43
CA ALA A 8 -6.97 55.81 -10.35
C ALA A 8 -6.31 54.50 -10.88
N LEU A 9 -5.12 54.23 -10.38
CA LEU A 9 -4.49 52.91 -10.58
C LEU A 9 -5.23 51.88 -9.70
N ALA A 10 -6.03 51.03 -10.33
CA ALA A 10 -6.61 49.85 -9.69
C ALA A 10 -5.51 48.77 -9.56
N VAL A 11 -4.96 48.64 -8.36
CA VAL A 11 -4.07 47.52 -7.99
C VAL A 11 -4.95 46.26 -7.89
N ARG A 12 -4.86 45.40 -8.89
CA ARG A 12 -5.48 44.08 -8.83
C ARG A 12 -4.63 43.20 -7.92
N LEU A 13 -5.10 43.01 -6.70
CA LEU A 13 -4.53 42.05 -5.75
C LEU A 13 -4.92 40.61 -6.23
N SER A 14 -4.02 39.95 -6.96
CA SER A 14 -4.19 38.55 -7.34
C SER A 14 -3.95 37.67 -6.14
N ILE A 15 -5.02 37.22 -5.48
CA ILE A 15 -4.96 36.20 -4.43
C ILE A 15 -4.66 34.86 -5.12
N HIS A 16 -3.41 34.42 -5.07
CA HIS A 16 -3.04 33.05 -5.44
C HIS A 16 -3.46 32.14 -4.29
N LEU A 17 -4.66 31.52 -4.39
CA LEU A 17 -4.99 30.38 -3.56
C LEU A 17 -4.03 29.26 -3.94
N ALA A 18 -3.04 29.00 -3.08
CA ALA A 18 -2.27 27.78 -3.14
C ALA A 18 -3.24 26.63 -2.78
N PHE A 19 -3.83 26.01 -3.78
CA PHE A 19 -4.48 24.71 -3.65
C PHE A 19 -3.38 23.72 -3.27
N GLY A 20 -3.24 23.42 -1.99
CA GLY A 20 -2.54 22.24 -1.52
C GLY A 20 -3.29 21.02 -2.09
N ALA A 21 -2.83 20.51 -3.23
CA ALA A 21 -3.36 19.30 -3.80
C ALA A 21 -3.10 18.16 -2.80
N ALA A 22 -4.13 17.76 -2.06
CA ALA A 22 -4.14 16.45 -1.44
C ALA A 22 -3.92 15.46 -2.59
N LEU A 23 -2.76 14.76 -2.57
CA LEU A 23 -2.47 13.73 -3.56
C LEU A 23 -3.64 12.73 -3.53
N PRO A 24 -4.28 12.44 -4.67
CA PRO A 24 -5.39 11.50 -4.68
C PRO A 24 -4.90 10.17 -4.10
N ALA A 25 -5.77 9.46 -3.38
CA ALA A 25 -5.44 8.16 -2.76
C ALA A 25 -4.77 7.17 -3.76
N GLN A 26 -5.05 7.32 -5.05
CA GLN A 26 -4.40 6.56 -6.13
C GLN A 26 -2.88 6.77 -6.18
N ALA A 27 -2.37 7.97 -5.92
CA ALA A 27 -0.94 8.25 -5.94
C ALA A 27 -0.18 7.44 -4.87
N CYS A 28 -0.80 7.18 -3.71
CA CYS A 28 -0.17 6.38 -2.66
C CYS A 28 -0.03 4.89 -3.06
N TRP A 29 -1.02 4.32 -3.80
CA TRP A 29 -0.93 2.94 -4.28
C TRP A 29 0.20 2.77 -5.27
N ASP A 30 0.34 3.69 -6.21
CA ASP A 30 1.33 3.62 -7.28
C ASP A 30 2.74 3.92 -6.74
N ASP A 31 2.89 4.86 -5.81
CA ASP A 31 4.15 5.16 -5.15
C ASP A 31 4.64 3.97 -4.30
N ALA A 32 3.78 3.38 -3.48
CA ALA A 32 4.11 2.19 -2.70
C ALA A 32 4.46 1.00 -3.61
N ALA A 33 3.69 0.79 -4.68
CA ALA A 33 3.92 -0.26 -5.66
C ALA A 33 5.30 -0.12 -6.33
N GLN A 34 5.65 1.08 -6.76
CA GLN A 34 6.94 1.39 -7.36
C GLN A 34 8.08 1.21 -6.35
N ARG A 35 7.95 1.76 -5.15
CA ARG A 35 8.98 1.71 -4.10
C ARG A 35 9.32 0.29 -3.68
N TYR A 36 8.31 -0.56 -3.54
CA TYR A 36 8.47 -1.93 -3.02
C TYR A 36 8.42 -3.01 -4.10
N GLN A 37 8.34 -2.64 -5.37
CA GLN A 37 8.33 -3.54 -6.54
C GLN A 37 7.20 -4.58 -6.45
N VAL A 38 6.01 -4.13 -6.06
CA VAL A 38 4.77 -4.94 -5.99
C VAL A 38 3.68 -4.30 -6.84
N SER A 39 2.63 -5.02 -7.20
CA SER A 39 1.53 -4.47 -7.99
C SER A 39 0.62 -3.56 -7.15
N SER A 40 0.32 -2.34 -7.63
CA SER A 40 -0.66 -1.44 -6.99
C SER A 40 -2.05 -2.07 -6.92
N ALA A 41 -2.47 -2.78 -7.96
CA ALA A 41 -3.73 -3.52 -7.95
C ALA A 41 -3.74 -4.66 -6.92
N LEU A 42 -2.60 -5.33 -6.69
CA LEU A 42 -2.48 -6.34 -5.65
C LEU A 42 -2.57 -5.73 -4.25
N LEU A 43 -1.92 -4.59 -4.01
CA LEU A 43 -2.05 -3.86 -2.73
C LEU A 43 -3.49 -3.45 -2.46
N TYR A 44 -4.17 -2.92 -3.48
CA TYR A 44 -5.58 -2.56 -3.39
C TYR A 44 -6.47 -3.77 -3.08
N ALA A 45 -6.24 -4.92 -3.75
CA ALA A 45 -6.98 -6.16 -3.51
C ALA A 45 -6.76 -6.70 -2.09
N ILE A 46 -5.54 -6.59 -1.55
CA ILE A 46 -5.24 -6.91 -0.14
C ILE A 46 -6.04 -6.00 0.78
N ALA A 47 -5.98 -4.68 0.61
CA ALA A 47 -6.72 -3.74 1.47
C ALA A 47 -8.25 -3.95 1.42
N ARG A 48 -8.78 -4.30 0.23
CA ARG A 48 -10.18 -4.74 0.09
C ARG A 48 -10.49 -5.98 0.91
N THR A 49 -9.56 -6.92 0.95
CA THR A 49 -9.72 -8.18 1.71
C THR A 49 -9.63 -7.93 3.22
N GLU A 50 -8.72 -7.04 3.65
CA GLU A 50 -8.40 -6.80 5.06
C GLU A 50 -9.45 -5.95 5.78
N SER A 51 -9.80 -4.82 5.21
CA SER A 51 -10.66 -3.83 5.88
C SER A 51 -11.86 -3.37 5.05
N GLY A 52 -12.01 -3.85 3.82
CA GLY A 52 -12.96 -3.25 2.87
C GLY A 52 -12.60 -1.82 2.48
N LEU A 53 -11.32 -1.45 2.57
CA LEU A 53 -10.78 -0.10 2.37
C LEU A 53 -11.13 0.89 3.50
N ASN A 54 -11.35 0.44 4.71
CA ASN A 54 -11.59 1.30 5.87
C ASN A 54 -10.26 1.66 6.58
N PRO A 55 -9.80 2.93 6.51
CA PRO A 55 -8.54 3.33 7.15
C PRO A 55 -8.64 3.36 8.68
N GLN A 56 -9.83 3.39 9.24
CA GLN A 56 -10.06 3.41 10.70
C GLN A 56 -10.38 2.02 11.26
N ALA A 57 -10.21 0.95 10.47
CA ALA A 57 -10.49 -0.40 10.91
C ALA A 57 -9.51 -0.84 12.02
N ILE A 58 -10.04 -1.52 13.03
CA ILE A 58 -9.27 -2.18 14.09
C ILE A 58 -9.79 -3.61 14.26
N GLY A 59 -8.94 -4.59 13.92
CA GLY A 59 -9.12 -5.99 14.26
C GLY A 59 -8.56 -6.29 15.65
N ARG A 60 -9.17 -7.23 16.39
CA ARG A 60 -8.68 -7.72 17.68
C ARG A 60 -8.42 -9.21 17.59
N ASN A 61 -7.21 -9.63 17.96
CA ASN A 61 -6.80 -11.02 17.92
C ASN A 61 -6.83 -11.67 19.30
N GLY A 62 -7.05 -12.99 19.36
CA GLY A 62 -7.14 -13.73 20.61
C GLY A 62 -5.86 -13.71 21.45
N ASN A 63 -4.71 -13.38 20.86
CA ASN A 63 -3.42 -13.22 21.55
C ASN A 63 -3.18 -11.79 22.08
N GLY A 64 -4.19 -10.91 22.02
CA GLY A 64 -4.12 -9.52 22.47
C GLY A 64 -3.54 -8.55 21.44
N SER A 65 -3.00 -9.02 20.30
CA SER A 65 -2.58 -8.12 19.23
C SER A 65 -3.78 -7.49 18.50
N ARG A 66 -3.52 -6.38 17.81
CA ARG A 66 -4.50 -5.67 17.00
C ARG A 66 -4.01 -5.57 15.56
N ASP A 67 -4.96 -5.55 14.63
CA ASP A 67 -4.71 -5.28 13.22
C ASP A 67 -5.26 -3.88 12.90
N ILE A 68 -4.42 -2.99 12.34
CA ILE A 68 -4.66 -1.55 12.36
C ILE A 68 -4.73 -1.01 10.92
N GLY A 69 -5.80 -0.26 10.66
CA GLY A 69 -5.97 0.57 9.47
C GLY A 69 -6.32 -0.19 8.20
N LEU A 70 -6.07 0.46 7.08
CA LEU A 70 -6.52 0.06 5.75
C LEU A 70 -6.08 -1.35 5.33
N MET A 71 -4.81 -1.69 5.59
CA MET A 71 -4.19 -2.98 5.27
C MET A 71 -4.02 -3.89 6.49
N GLN A 72 -4.66 -3.56 7.63
CA GLN A 72 -4.69 -4.33 8.86
C GLN A 72 -3.29 -4.74 9.34
N ILE A 73 -2.45 -3.73 9.55
CA ILE A 73 -1.08 -3.94 10.05
C ILE A 73 -1.12 -4.44 11.49
N ASN A 74 -0.58 -5.63 11.73
CA ASN A 74 -0.56 -6.20 13.09
C ASN A 74 0.32 -5.38 14.03
N SER A 75 -0.16 -5.15 15.26
CA SER A 75 0.54 -4.36 16.28
C SER A 75 1.89 -4.96 16.72
N SER A 76 2.17 -6.23 16.40
CA SER A 76 3.49 -6.83 16.60
C SER A 76 4.60 -6.18 15.78
N TRP A 77 4.26 -5.43 14.72
CA TRP A 77 5.19 -4.66 13.92
C TRP A 77 5.61 -3.33 14.57
N LEU A 78 4.86 -2.83 15.57
CA LEU A 78 5.10 -1.51 16.17
C LEU A 78 6.53 -1.30 16.69
N PRO A 79 7.22 -2.28 17.34
CA PRO A 79 8.61 -2.09 17.75
C PRO A 79 9.55 -1.84 16.56
N THR A 80 9.34 -2.56 15.45
CA THR A 80 10.13 -2.36 14.21
C THR A 80 9.78 -1.03 13.54
N LEU A 81 8.50 -0.68 13.48
CA LEU A 81 8.04 0.58 12.88
C LEU A 81 8.52 1.80 13.66
N ALA A 82 8.61 1.71 14.99
CA ALA A 82 9.12 2.79 15.84
C ALA A 82 10.57 3.15 15.50
N SER A 83 11.41 2.19 15.10
CA SER A 83 12.78 2.48 14.66
C SER A 83 12.84 3.28 13.35
N HIS A 84 11.72 3.35 12.63
CA HIS A 84 11.53 4.18 11.41
C HIS A 84 10.69 5.44 11.68
N GLY A 85 10.42 5.77 12.95
CA GLY A 85 9.64 6.95 13.33
C GLY A 85 8.14 6.82 13.12
N ILE A 86 7.63 5.59 12.89
CA ILE A 86 6.20 5.31 12.68
C ILE A 86 5.61 4.75 13.96
N ASN A 87 4.59 5.42 14.51
CA ASN A 87 3.84 4.99 15.69
C ASN A 87 2.45 4.44 15.32
N GLU A 88 1.70 3.95 16.32
CA GLU A 88 0.39 3.34 16.08
C GLU A 88 -0.61 4.31 15.44
N ARG A 89 -0.60 5.60 15.82
CA ARG A 89 -1.52 6.60 15.26
C ARG A 89 -1.29 6.81 13.78
N ASP A 90 -0.03 6.75 13.33
CA ASP A 90 0.34 6.92 11.94
C ASP A 90 -0.24 5.83 11.05
N LEU A 91 -0.54 4.64 11.61
CA LEU A 91 -1.16 3.55 10.86
C LEU A 91 -2.64 3.79 10.49
N PHE A 92 -3.26 4.83 11.00
CA PHE A 92 -4.59 5.27 10.53
C PHE A 92 -4.52 6.22 9.33
N GLU A 93 -3.31 6.71 9.00
CA GLU A 93 -3.07 7.49 7.79
C GLU A 93 -2.97 6.54 6.58
N PRO A 94 -3.86 6.66 5.58
CA PRO A 94 -3.94 5.70 4.48
C PRO A 94 -2.61 5.49 3.76
N CYS A 95 -1.89 6.55 3.40
CA CYS A 95 -0.63 6.45 2.67
C CYS A 95 0.45 5.72 3.48
N ILE A 96 0.60 6.03 4.76
CA ILE A 96 1.55 5.34 5.64
C ILE A 96 1.20 3.87 5.76
N ASN A 97 -0.07 3.56 5.97
CA ASN A 97 -0.56 2.19 6.11
C ASN A 97 -0.32 1.36 4.84
N ILE A 98 -0.58 1.94 3.64
CA ILE A 98 -0.30 1.32 2.34
C ILE A 98 1.19 1.02 2.19
N HIS A 99 2.06 1.97 2.52
CA HIS A 99 3.51 1.78 2.43
C HIS A 99 4.00 0.68 3.37
N VAL A 100 3.51 0.63 4.60
CA VAL A 100 3.85 -0.44 5.56
C VAL A 100 3.36 -1.80 5.05
N GLY A 101 2.13 -1.88 4.57
CA GLY A 101 1.59 -3.11 3.97
C GLY A 101 2.38 -3.58 2.76
N ALA A 102 2.76 -2.67 1.87
CA ALA A 102 3.60 -2.96 0.71
C ALA A 102 4.99 -3.46 1.11
N TRP A 103 5.61 -2.86 2.13
CA TRP A 103 6.89 -3.31 2.69
C TRP A 103 6.80 -4.72 3.27
N ILE A 104 5.74 -5.06 4.03
CA ILE A 104 5.50 -6.40 4.56
C ILE A 104 5.33 -7.41 3.42
N LEU A 105 4.53 -7.07 2.40
CA LEU A 105 4.35 -7.92 1.23
C LEU A 105 5.67 -8.15 0.49
N ALA A 106 6.46 -7.10 0.26
CA ALA A 106 7.77 -7.20 -0.38
C ALA A 106 8.73 -8.11 0.41
N GLY A 107 8.70 -8.07 1.74
CA GLY A 107 9.44 -9.00 2.59
C GLY A 107 9.02 -10.46 2.39
N ASN A 108 7.73 -10.73 2.17
CA ASN A 108 7.25 -12.07 1.82
C ASN A 108 7.70 -12.48 0.42
N VAL A 109 7.61 -11.56 -0.55
CA VAL A 109 8.07 -11.79 -1.94
C VAL A 109 9.57 -12.08 -1.99
N SER A 110 10.38 -11.39 -1.21
CA SER A 110 11.83 -11.65 -1.11
C SER A 110 12.15 -13.08 -0.63
N ARG A 111 11.34 -13.62 0.29
CA ARG A 111 11.54 -14.96 0.85
C ARG A 111 10.94 -16.10 0.01
N LEU A 112 9.80 -15.86 -0.63
CA LEU A 112 8.96 -16.89 -1.26
C LEU A 112 8.83 -16.72 -2.78
N GLY A 113 9.53 -15.74 -3.37
CA GLY A 113 9.34 -15.32 -4.74
C GLY A 113 8.03 -14.53 -4.92
N TYR A 114 7.83 -13.95 -6.10
CA TYR A 114 6.58 -13.24 -6.41
C TYR A 114 5.48 -14.25 -6.76
N THR A 115 4.93 -14.87 -5.75
CA THR A 115 3.99 -15.99 -5.85
C THR A 115 2.73 -15.76 -5.03
N TRP A 116 1.69 -16.53 -5.28
CA TRP A 116 0.48 -16.52 -4.44
C TRP A 116 0.73 -17.02 -3.01
N ASP A 117 1.77 -17.82 -2.79
CA ASP A 117 2.17 -18.22 -1.43
C ASP A 117 2.73 -17.01 -0.65
N ALA A 118 3.51 -16.13 -1.32
CA ALA A 118 3.97 -14.86 -0.73
C ALA A 118 2.80 -13.93 -0.36
N VAL A 119 1.78 -13.84 -1.23
CA VAL A 119 0.54 -13.11 -0.92
C VAL A 119 -0.18 -13.74 0.27
N GLY A 120 -0.30 -15.07 0.29
CA GLY A 120 -0.90 -15.82 1.39
C GLY A 120 -0.16 -15.62 2.72
N ALA A 121 1.16 -15.49 2.66
CA ALA A 121 2.01 -15.25 3.83
C ALA A 121 1.82 -13.87 4.46
N TYR A 122 1.10 -12.95 3.81
CA TYR A 122 0.71 -11.68 4.39
C TYR A 122 -0.17 -11.88 5.64
N ASN A 123 -1.09 -12.84 5.59
CA ASN A 123 -2.05 -13.10 6.68
C ASN A 123 -1.76 -14.38 7.46
N ALA A 124 -1.08 -15.38 6.88
CA ALA A 124 -0.99 -16.70 7.48
C ALA A 124 0.39 -17.35 7.37
N THR A 125 0.73 -18.18 8.36
CA THR A 125 1.97 -18.97 8.36
C THR A 125 1.76 -20.37 7.76
N ARG A 126 0.59 -21.00 7.99
CA ARG A 126 0.29 -22.36 7.54
C ARG A 126 -0.09 -22.39 6.06
N PRO A 127 0.45 -23.31 5.23
CA PRO A 127 0.24 -23.33 3.77
C PRO A 127 -1.25 -23.37 3.35
N ALA A 128 -2.07 -24.16 4.04
CA ALA A 128 -3.51 -24.24 3.71
C ALA A 128 -4.23 -22.89 3.94
N LEU A 129 -3.89 -22.16 5.00
CA LEU A 129 -4.44 -20.84 5.28
C LEU A 129 -3.91 -19.77 4.33
N ARG A 130 -2.63 -19.86 3.90
CA ARG A 130 -2.07 -19.00 2.87
C ARG A 130 -2.87 -19.10 1.57
N ARG A 131 -3.14 -20.34 1.11
CA ARG A 131 -3.96 -20.56 -0.10
C ARG A 131 -5.35 -19.94 0.06
N ALA A 132 -6.03 -20.23 1.16
CA ALA A 132 -7.36 -19.69 1.40
C ALA A 132 -7.40 -18.17 1.41
N TYR A 133 -6.38 -17.53 2.00
CA TYR A 133 -6.24 -16.07 1.98
C TYR A 133 -5.95 -15.54 0.57
N ALA A 134 -4.98 -16.13 -0.13
CA ALA A 134 -4.65 -15.74 -1.50
C ALA A 134 -5.88 -15.81 -2.43
N ASP A 135 -6.74 -16.81 -2.26
CA ASP A 135 -7.98 -16.94 -3.03
C ASP A 135 -8.99 -15.84 -2.67
N LYS A 136 -9.01 -15.34 -1.43
CA LYS A 136 -9.81 -14.15 -1.07
C LYS A 136 -9.29 -12.90 -1.81
N VAL A 137 -7.99 -12.68 -1.81
CA VAL A 137 -7.37 -11.53 -2.49
C VAL A 137 -7.63 -11.57 -3.99
N ARG A 138 -7.51 -12.75 -4.63
CA ARG A 138 -7.77 -12.92 -6.06
C ARG A 138 -9.14 -12.44 -6.50
N ARG A 139 -10.16 -12.62 -5.67
CA ARG A 139 -11.54 -12.17 -6.00
C ARG A 139 -11.69 -10.67 -6.10
N HIS A 140 -10.75 -9.91 -5.55
CA HIS A 140 -10.73 -8.45 -5.60
C HIS A 140 -9.82 -7.88 -6.70
N LEU A 141 -9.12 -8.75 -7.44
CA LEU A 141 -8.31 -8.32 -8.58
C LEU A 141 -9.19 -8.11 -9.81
N PRO A 142 -8.89 -7.11 -10.66
CA PRO A 142 -9.48 -7.01 -11.99
C PRO A 142 -9.16 -8.28 -12.81
N ALA A 143 -10.11 -8.72 -13.63
CA ALA A 143 -10.00 -9.95 -14.42
C ALA A 143 -8.80 -10.01 -15.39
N ALA A 144 -8.12 -8.88 -15.63
CA ALA A 144 -7.04 -8.71 -16.62
C ALA A 144 -5.61 -8.72 -16.03
N ILE A 145 -5.43 -8.92 -14.72
CA ILE A 145 -4.06 -8.96 -14.16
C ILE A 145 -3.53 -10.39 -14.24
N PRO A 146 -2.41 -10.64 -14.97
CA PRO A 146 -1.77 -11.92 -14.95
C PRO A 146 -1.36 -12.32 -13.53
N ALA A 147 -1.57 -13.58 -13.17
CA ALA A 147 -1.04 -14.11 -11.91
C ALA A 147 0.47 -13.85 -11.83
N PRO A 148 1.04 -13.62 -10.60
CA PRO A 148 2.47 -13.59 -10.42
C PRO A 148 3.08 -14.84 -11.09
N ALA A 149 4.01 -14.63 -12.03
CA ALA A 149 4.65 -15.73 -12.73
C ALA A 149 5.45 -16.58 -11.72
N ALA A 150 5.27 -17.89 -11.77
CA ALA A 150 6.13 -18.80 -11.03
C ALA A 150 7.59 -18.55 -11.44
N PRO A 151 8.55 -18.54 -10.50
CA PRO A 151 9.96 -18.38 -10.85
C PRO A 151 10.35 -19.46 -11.87
N ALA A 152 10.95 -19.01 -12.99
CA ALA A 152 11.46 -19.92 -14.01
C ALA A 152 12.38 -20.95 -13.34
N ARG A 153 12.07 -22.25 -13.49
CA ARG A 153 12.96 -23.32 -13.04
C ARG A 153 14.32 -23.11 -13.72
N ARG A 154 15.35 -22.83 -12.94
CA ARG A 154 16.72 -22.89 -13.45
C ARG A 154 16.95 -24.30 -13.91
N THR A 155 16.92 -24.53 -15.22
CA THR A 155 17.44 -25.74 -15.82
C THR A 155 18.96 -25.69 -15.64
N THR A 156 19.48 -26.44 -14.69
CA THR A 156 20.91 -26.71 -14.62
C THR A 156 21.23 -27.55 -15.85
N SER A 157 21.78 -26.93 -16.88
CA SER A 157 22.40 -27.59 -17.99
C SER A 157 23.61 -28.34 -17.43
N ALA A 158 23.48 -29.64 -17.24
CA ALA A 158 24.64 -30.51 -17.04
C ALA A 158 25.39 -30.56 -18.34
N SER A 159 26.60 -29.98 -18.38
CA SER A 159 27.54 -30.10 -19.47
C SER A 159 28.07 -31.52 -19.47
N PRO A 160 27.97 -32.29 -20.56
CA PRO A 160 28.63 -33.61 -20.67
C PRO A 160 30.13 -33.40 -20.81
N ARG A 161 30.91 -34.18 -20.05
CA ARG A 161 32.37 -34.37 -20.25
C ARG A 161 32.62 -35.32 -21.42
#